data_1ec4d7ab745f7773e9172d76cd8dc39d
#
_entry.id   1ec4d7ab745f7773e9172d76cd8dc39d
#
_cell.length_a   1.000
_cell.length_b   1.000
_cell.length_c   1.000
_cell.angle_alpha   90.00
_cell.angle_beta   90.00
_cell.angle_gamma   90.00
#
_symmetry.space_group_name_H-M   'P 1'
#
loop_
_entity.id
_entity.type
_entity.pdbx_description
1 polymer ?
#
loop_
_entity_poly.entity_id
_entity_poly.type
_entity_poly.pdbx_seq_one_letter_code
_entity_poly.pdbx_strand_id
1 'polypeptide(L)'
;MLSSALTTNRDGEMRPAVRALCLIAALGCTPAWADNATLLEKFKEWSVYAASGTPKVCFAVSQPKQTTPKKIKRGPVYFYISHWPADGVTNEVSVKMGYPFGDGAKATLTVGTAKFDLFTKDEGAFVEKTDAETKLVEAMKKASTMKIDGKSARGTATSDVYSLDGLSDALARIAKECSS
;
A
#
# COMPACT_ATOMS: atom_id res chain seq x y z
N MET A 1 14.10 -15.78 -69.13
CA MET A 1 13.30 -16.06 -70.34
C MET A 1 11.86 -15.70 -70.05
N LEU A 2 11.36 -14.81 -70.92
CA LEU A 2 9.96 -14.43 -71.15
C LEU A 2 9.23 -13.75 -69.99
N SER A 3 9.06 -12.49 -70.06
CA SER A 3 8.46 -11.56 -71.02
C SER A 3 6.98 -11.29 -70.72
N SER A 4 6.74 -10.04 -70.36
CA SER A 4 5.67 -9.12 -70.81
C SER A 4 4.20 -9.50 -70.56
N ALA A 5 3.43 -8.64 -69.90
CA ALA A 5 2.60 -7.69 -70.69
C ALA A 5 1.95 -6.64 -69.77
N LEU A 6 2.22 -5.41 -70.06
CA LEU A 6 1.45 -4.22 -69.69
C LEU A 6 0.07 -4.28 -70.34
N THR A 7 -0.98 -3.97 -69.63
CA THR A 7 -2.21 -3.44 -70.19
C THR A 7 -2.65 -2.20 -69.44
N THR A 8 -2.45 -1.11 -70.12
CA THR A 8 -2.99 0.21 -69.79
C THR A 8 -4.48 0.20 -70.17
N ASN A 9 -5.35 0.66 -69.29
CA ASN A 9 -6.65 1.14 -69.72
C ASN A 9 -6.86 2.55 -69.14
N ARG A 10 -6.98 3.46 -70.08
CA ARG A 10 -7.45 4.82 -69.89
C ARG A 10 -8.92 4.76 -69.54
N ASP A 11 -9.30 5.44 -68.50
CA ASP A 11 -10.42 6.40 -68.52
C ASP A 11 -10.45 7.05 -67.11
N GLY A 12 -10.34 8.38 -67.15
CA GLY A 12 -10.25 9.21 -65.98
C GLY A 12 -11.64 9.41 -65.35
N GLU A 13 -11.73 9.11 -64.11
CA GLU A 13 -12.79 9.66 -63.26
C GLU A 13 -12.27 9.80 -61.83
N MET A 14 -12.02 11.04 -61.45
CA MET A 14 -11.66 11.43 -60.08
C MET A 14 -12.91 11.36 -59.22
N ARG A 15 -13.01 10.32 -58.40
CA ARG A 15 -14.01 10.27 -57.30
C ARG A 15 -13.34 10.76 -55.99
N PRO A 16 -13.95 11.71 -55.25
CA PRO A 16 -13.39 12.20 -54.00
C PRO A 16 -13.48 11.11 -52.94
N ALA A 17 -12.34 10.68 -52.46
CA ALA A 17 -12.24 9.79 -51.32
C ALA A 17 -12.72 10.51 -50.05
N VAL A 18 -13.89 10.15 -49.60
CA VAL A 18 -14.39 10.52 -48.27
C VAL A 18 -13.51 9.80 -47.23
N ARG A 19 -12.59 10.55 -46.65
CA ARG A 19 -11.81 10.10 -45.50
C ARG A 19 -12.74 10.05 -44.28
N ALA A 20 -13.27 8.87 -43.98
CA ALA A 20 -13.92 8.61 -42.72
C ALA A 20 -12.86 8.65 -41.60
N LEU A 21 -12.86 9.74 -40.83
CA LEU A 21 -12.03 9.92 -39.64
C LEU A 21 -12.67 9.11 -38.51
N CYS A 22 -12.22 7.87 -38.34
CA CYS A 22 -12.58 7.09 -37.14
C CYS A 22 -11.91 7.72 -35.91
N LEU A 23 -12.65 8.56 -35.19
CA LEU A 23 -12.30 8.94 -33.81
C LEU A 23 -12.45 7.70 -32.93
N ILE A 24 -11.35 7.04 -32.63
CA ILE A 24 -11.27 6.05 -31.56
C ILE A 24 -11.22 6.83 -30.25
N ALA A 25 -12.39 6.96 -29.60
CA ALA A 25 -12.46 7.41 -28.23
C ALA A 25 -11.85 6.32 -27.35
N ALA A 26 -10.57 6.49 -26.96
CA ALA A 26 -9.96 5.69 -25.93
C ALA A 26 -10.62 6.06 -24.60
N LEU A 27 -11.63 5.26 -24.17
CA LEU A 27 -12.12 5.30 -22.80
C LEU A 27 -10.97 4.83 -21.89
N GLY A 28 -10.25 5.77 -21.31
CA GLY A 28 -9.28 5.51 -20.26
C GLY A 28 -10.02 4.98 -19.04
N CYS A 29 -9.98 3.68 -18.84
CA CYS A 29 -10.38 3.04 -17.59
C CYS A 29 -9.33 3.36 -16.55
N THR A 30 -9.49 4.45 -15.80
CA THR A 30 -8.67 4.71 -14.61
C THR A 30 -9.12 3.76 -13.52
N PRO A 31 -8.21 2.99 -12.88
CA PRO A 31 -8.59 2.16 -11.75
C PRO A 31 -8.95 3.07 -10.57
N ALA A 32 -10.25 3.14 -10.25
CA ALA A 32 -10.79 3.87 -9.11
C ALA A 32 -10.58 3.07 -7.80
N TRP A 33 -9.33 2.87 -7.36
CA TRP A 33 -9.01 2.09 -6.16
C TRP A 33 -8.60 2.93 -4.95
N ALA A 34 -8.63 4.26 -5.03
CA ALA A 34 -8.03 5.11 -4.00
C ALA A 34 -9.01 5.95 -3.15
N ASP A 35 -10.34 5.94 -3.39
CA ASP A 35 -11.20 6.99 -2.86
C ASP A 35 -12.29 6.58 -1.85
N ASN A 36 -12.27 5.36 -1.30
CA ASN A 36 -13.41 4.90 -0.49
C ASN A 36 -13.11 4.60 0.99
N ALA A 37 -11.98 5.07 1.53
CA ALA A 37 -11.70 4.92 2.96
C ALA A 37 -12.27 6.11 3.74
N THR A 38 -13.28 5.85 4.57
CA THR A 38 -13.90 6.85 5.44
C THR A 38 -13.21 6.84 6.81
N LEU A 39 -12.80 8.01 7.29
CA LEU A 39 -12.34 8.17 8.66
C LEU A 39 -13.52 7.92 9.61
N LEU A 40 -13.38 6.94 10.49
CA LEU A 40 -14.39 6.62 11.49
C LEU A 40 -14.14 7.40 12.78
N GLU A 41 -12.90 7.38 13.27
CA GLU A 41 -12.55 7.99 14.54
C GLU A 41 -11.03 8.18 14.67
N LYS A 42 -10.61 9.10 15.56
CA LYS A 42 -9.21 9.33 15.89
C LYS A 42 -8.98 9.18 17.38
N PHE A 43 -8.02 8.32 17.74
CA PHE A 43 -7.58 8.05 19.11
C PHE A 43 -6.12 8.50 19.27
N LYS A 44 -5.93 9.72 19.74
CA LYS A 44 -4.58 10.32 19.90
C LYS A 44 -3.73 10.20 18.63
N GLU A 45 -2.76 9.28 18.57
CA GLU A 45 -1.84 9.10 17.44
C GLU A 45 -2.33 8.09 16.40
N TRP A 46 -3.49 7.48 16.62
CA TRP A 46 -4.08 6.47 15.74
C TRP A 46 -5.39 6.97 15.12
N SER A 47 -5.52 6.81 13.82
CA SER A 47 -6.76 7.09 13.10
C SER A 47 -7.35 5.80 12.56
N VAL A 48 -8.66 5.61 12.72
CA VAL A 48 -9.38 4.40 12.29
C VAL A 48 -10.20 4.71 11.06
N TYR A 49 -10.09 3.87 10.05
CA TYR A 49 -10.79 3.97 8.79
C TYR A 49 -11.55 2.68 8.47
N ALA A 50 -12.62 2.83 7.70
CA ALA A 50 -13.24 1.73 6.97
C ALA A 50 -13.26 2.06 5.49
N ALA A 51 -12.77 1.14 4.67
CA ALA A 51 -12.98 1.18 3.22
C ALA A 51 -14.20 0.35 2.90
N SER A 52 -15.24 1.02 2.39
CA SER A 52 -16.46 0.36 1.91
C SER A 52 -16.21 -0.13 0.49
N GLY A 53 -15.85 -1.38 0.37
CA GLY A 53 -15.65 -2.08 -0.89
C GLY A 53 -16.08 -3.54 -0.73
N THR A 54 -15.93 -4.32 -1.79
CA THR A 54 -16.02 -5.78 -1.70
C THR A 54 -14.64 -6.33 -2.05
N PRO A 55 -13.88 -6.81 -1.04
CA PRO A 55 -14.24 -6.94 0.40
C PRO A 55 -14.13 -5.64 1.21
N LYS A 56 -14.89 -5.54 2.31
CA LYS A 56 -14.74 -4.48 3.33
C LYS A 56 -13.40 -4.66 4.06
N VAL A 57 -12.70 -3.56 4.37
CA VAL A 57 -11.53 -3.55 5.24
C VAL A 57 -11.64 -2.43 6.27
N CYS A 58 -11.27 -2.72 7.51
CA CYS A 58 -11.10 -1.71 8.56
C CYS A 58 -9.65 -1.69 9.00
N PHE A 59 -9.11 -0.49 9.18
CA PHE A 59 -7.71 -0.38 9.59
C PHE A 59 -7.47 0.81 10.50
N ALA A 60 -6.51 0.65 11.41
CA ALA A 60 -5.91 1.73 12.16
C ALA A 60 -4.59 2.12 11.50
N VAL A 61 -4.32 3.41 11.44
CA VAL A 61 -3.10 3.95 10.86
C VAL A 61 -2.47 4.97 11.79
N SER A 62 -1.14 4.93 11.87
CA SER A 62 -0.32 5.93 12.58
C SER A 62 0.89 6.34 11.75
N GLN A 63 1.43 7.52 12.05
CA GLN A 63 2.65 8.04 11.46
C GLN A 63 3.77 8.14 12.51
N PRO A 64 5.05 8.04 12.12
CA PRO A 64 6.13 8.15 13.07
C PRO A 64 6.21 9.54 13.67
N LYS A 65 6.48 9.61 14.97
CA LYS A 65 6.74 10.84 15.71
C LYS A 65 8.18 11.34 15.53
N GLN A 66 9.08 10.40 15.25
CA GLN A 66 10.49 10.69 15.00
C GLN A 66 11.00 9.80 13.88
N THR A 67 11.86 10.38 13.05
CA THR A 67 12.50 9.70 11.92
C THR A 67 14.00 10.01 11.95
N THR A 68 14.83 8.99 11.78
CA THR A 68 16.27 9.13 11.62
C THR A 68 16.70 8.48 10.31
N PRO A 69 17.47 9.17 9.45
CA PRO A 69 17.92 10.57 9.53
C PRO A 69 16.77 11.58 9.37
N LYS A 70 16.83 12.73 10.07
CA LYS A 70 15.76 13.74 10.07
C LYS A 70 15.45 14.35 8.67
N LYS A 71 16.43 14.40 7.78
CA LYS A 71 16.31 15.04 6.45
C LYS A 71 16.41 14.02 5.31
N ILE A 72 15.78 12.87 5.46
CA ILE A 72 15.72 11.88 4.39
C ILE A 72 14.61 12.24 3.39
N LYS A 73 14.93 12.17 2.08
CA LYS A 73 13.93 12.28 1.01
C LYS A 73 13.31 10.91 0.77
N ARG A 74 12.05 10.73 1.19
CA ARG A 74 11.25 9.53 0.94
C ARG A 74 9.76 9.89 0.87
N GLY A 75 8.94 8.97 0.40
CA GLY A 75 7.50 9.09 0.40
C GLY A 75 6.91 9.06 1.82
N PRO A 76 5.57 9.15 1.92
CA PRO A 76 4.87 9.05 3.19
C PRO A 76 5.13 7.72 3.89
N VAL A 77 5.20 7.77 5.23
CA VAL A 77 5.47 6.62 6.10
C VAL A 77 4.25 6.37 6.97
N TYR A 78 3.74 5.13 6.94
CA TYR A 78 2.56 4.74 7.69
C TYR A 78 2.73 3.36 8.29
N PHE A 79 2.20 3.18 9.48
CA PHE A 79 2.02 1.89 10.13
C PHE A 79 0.53 1.57 10.16
N TYR A 80 0.17 0.36 9.70
CA TYR A 80 -1.20 -0.10 9.61
C TYR A 80 -1.43 -1.34 10.47
N ILE A 81 -2.62 -1.43 11.06
CA ILE A 81 -3.17 -2.68 11.57
C ILE A 81 -4.54 -2.85 10.94
N SER A 82 -4.73 -3.92 10.18
CA SER A 82 -5.90 -4.12 9.32
C SER A 82 -6.69 -5.36 9.73
N HIS A 83 -8.02 -5.28 9.56
CA HIS A 83 -8.95 -6.40 9.63
C HIS A 83 -9.60 -6.60 8.25
N TRP A 84 -9.56 -7.85 7.78
CA TRP A 84 -10.16 -8.30 6.52
C TRP A 84 -11.24 -9.34 6.83
N PRO A 85 -12.50 -8.93 7.10
CA PRO A 85 -13.56 -9.86 7.54
C PRO A 85 -13.82 -10.97 6.54
N ALA A 86 -13.77 -10.68 5.24
CA ALA A 86 -14.01 -11.66 4.19
C ALA A 86 -12.99 -12.81 4.19
N ASP A 87 -11.75 -12.53 4.64
CA ASP A 87 -10.64 -13.49 4.67
C ASP A 87 -10.43 -14.08 6.08
N GLY A 88 -11.23 -13.65 7.07
CA GLY A 88 -11.07 -14.03 8.47
C GLY A 88 -9.78 -13.50 9.10
N VAL A 89 -9.11 -12.52 8.48
CA VAL A 89 -7.85 -11.97 8.96
C VAL A 89 -8.10 -10.83 9.92
N THR A 90 -7.48 -10.92 11.10
CA THR A 90 -7.53 -9.89 12.12
C THR A 90 -6.13 -9.46 12.52
N ASN A 91 -5.94 -8.14 12.74
CA ASN A 91 -4.68 -7.55 13.20
C ASN A 91 -3.49 -7.75 12.24
N GLU A 92 -3.72 -7.82 10.93
CA GLU A 92 -2.62 -7.82 9.96
C GLU A 92 -1.79 -6.55 10.12
N VAL A 93 -0.48 -6.72 10.34
CA VAL A 93 0.47 -5.62 10.51
C VAL A 93 1.24 -5.37 9.24
N SER A 94 1.17 -4.13 8.74
CA SER A 94 1.96 -3.68 7.61
C SER A 94 2.52 -2.28 7.81
N VAL A 95 3.67 -2.01 7.20
CA VAL A 95 4.34 -0.71 7.30
C VAL A 95 4.74 -0.25 5.90
N LYS A 96 4.32 0.95 5.54
CA LYS A 96 4.83 1.64 4.36
C LYS A 96 6.02 2.50 4.77
N MET A 97 7.21 2.17 4.24
CA MET A 97 8.46 2.85 4.63
C MET A 97 8.79 4.07 3.77
N GLY A 98 8.04 4.28 2.65
CA GLY A 98 8.21 5.42 1.76
C GLY A 98 9.48 5.36 0.90
N TYR A 99 10.11 4.20 0.80
CA TYR A 99 11.22 3.91 -0.10
C TYR A 99 11.22 2.43 -0.48
N PRO A 100 11.71 2.07 -1.66
CA PRO A 100 11.85 0.67 -2.05
C PRO A 100 12.97 0.00 -1.25
N PHE A 101 12.73 -1.22 -0.82
CA PHE A 101 13.73 -2.10 -0.25
C PHE A 101 14.56 -2.78 -1.34
N GLY A 102 15.80 -3.17 -1.00
CA GLY A 102 16.60 -4.07 -1.84
C GLY A 102 16.10 -5.52 -1.74
N ASP A 103 16.44 -6.34 -2.72
CA ASP A 103 16.06 -7.74 -2.76
C ASP A 103 16.54 -8.49 -1.50
N GLY A 104 15.62 -9.22 -0.87
CA GLY A 104 15.89 -9.99 0.35
C GLY A 104 16.19 -9.16 1.59
N ALA A 105 16.02 -7.81 1.53
CA ALA A 105 16.16 -6.97 2.71
C ALA A 105 15.09 -7.31 3.76
N LYS A 106 15.43 -7.04 5.02
CA LYS A 106 14.48 -7.16 6.14
C LYS A 106 14.34 -5.82 6.85
N ALA A 107 13.20 -5.63 7.50
CA ALA A 107 13.01 -4.60 8.49
C ALA A 107 12.86 -5.25 9.87
N THR A 108 13.19 -4.51 10.93
CA THR A 108 13.05 -5.01 12.31
C THR A 108 12.19 -4.05 13.09
N LEU A 109 11.11 -4.57 13.69
CA LEU A 109 10.25 -3.83 14.59
C LEU A 109 10.60 -4.18 16.03
N THR A 110 10.83 -3.18 16.87
CA THR A 110 11.19 -3.32 18.28
C THR A 110 10.10 -2.69 19.15
N VAL A 111 9.58 -3.46 20.11
CA VAL A 111 8.61 -3.03 21.12
C VAL A 111 9.16 -3.38 22.50
N GLY A 112 9.55 -2.39 23.28
CA GLY A 112 10.30 -2.64 24.52
C GLY A 112 11.61 -3.40 24.24
N THR A 113 11.74 -4.62 24.75
CA THR A 113 12.88 -5.52 24.50
C THR A 113 12.62 -6.55 23.41
N ALA A 114 11.36 -6.72 22.98
CA ALA A 114 10.98 -7.69 21.97
C ALA A 114 11.29 -7.18 20.56
N LYS A 115 11.82 -8.08 19.71
CA LYS A 115 12.15 -7.80 18.31
C LYS A 115 11.39 -8.74 17.41
N PHE A 116 10.88 -8.20 16.30
CA PHE A 116 10.13 -8.91 15.27
C PHE A 116 10.74 -8.58 13.92
N ASP A 117 11.15 -9.62 13.19
CA ASP A 117 11.63 -9.47 11.82
C ASP A 117 10.43 -9.41 10.88
N LEU A 118 10.47 -8.46 9.96
CA LEU A 118 9.49 -8.27 8.91
C LEU A 118 10.12 -8.59 7.55
N PHE A 119 9.44 -9.35 6.71
CA PHE A 119 9.81 -9.46 5.32
C PHE A 119 9.43 -8.19 4.57
N THR A 120 10.14 -7.90 3.48
CA THR A 120 9.93 -6.66 2.74
C THR A 120 9.58 -6.95 1.29
N LYS A 121 8.69 -6.13 0.74
CA LYS A 121 8.30 -6.14 -0.67
C LYS A 121 8.00 -4.71 -1.11
N ASP A 122 8.60 -4.28 -2.21
CA ASP A 122 8.49 -2.91 -2.72
C ASP A 122 8.82 -1.88 -1.63
N GLU A 123 7.87 -1.03 -1.23
CA GLU A 123 7.99 -0.07 -0.12
C GLU A 123 7.43 -0.59 1.21
N GLY A 124 6.90 -1.82 1.22
CA GLY A 124 6.21 -2.42 2.37
C GLY A 124 7.09 -3.33 3.21
N ALA A 125 6.78 -3.39 4.51
CA ALA A 125 7.32 -4.37 5.44
C ALA A 125 6.15 -5.05 6.18
N PHE A 126 6.19 -6.39 6.32
CA PHE A 126 5.05 -7.21 6.76
C PHE A 126 5.51 -8.28 7.75
N VAL A 127 4.63 -8.68 8.66
CA VAL A 127 4.83 -9.84 9.52
C VAL A 127 4.46 -11.10 8.75
N GLU A 128 5.34 -12.11 8.75
CA GLU A 128 5.15 -13.31 7.94
C GLU A 128 4.16 -14.31 8.54
N LYS A 129 4.11 -14.38 9.89
CA LYS A 129 3.38 -15.43 10.60
C LYS A 129 2.34 -14.85 11.53
N THR A 130 1.13 -15.40 11.50
CA THR A 130 -0.01 -14.97 12.34
C THR A 130 0.29 -15.04 13.84
N ASP A 131 1.05 -16.04 14.29
CA ASP A 131 1.41 -16.15 15.70
C ASP A 131 2.41 -15.06 16.14
N ALA A 132 3.33 -14.69 15.27
CA ALA A 132 4.24 -13.57 15.49
C ALA A 132 3.48 -12.23 15.50
N GLU A 133 2.51 -12.07 14.63
CA GLU A 133 1.66 -10.90 14.54
C GLU A 133 0.80 -10.72 15.81
N THR A 134 0.19 -11.79 16.30
CA THR A 134 -0.54 -11.79 17.57
C THR A 134 0.36 -11.36 18.73
N LYS A 135 1.56 -11.94 18.84
CA LYS A 135 2.55 -11.57 19.87
C LYS A 135 2.99 -10.12 19.76
N LEU A 136 3.18 -9.63 18.54
CA LEU A 136 3.55 -8.24 18.27
C LEU A 136 2.45 -7.29 18.76
N VAL A 137 1.18 -7.51 18.38
CA VAL A 137 0.07 -6.66 18.76
C VAL A 137 -0.13 -6.67 20.28
N GLU A 138 0.01 -7.83 20.95
CA GLU A 138 -0.04 -7.90 22.41
C GLU A 138 1.12 -7.17 23.10
N ALA A 139 2.32 -7.19 22.51
CA ALA A 139 3.44 -6.39 23.00
C ALA A 139 3.18 -4.89 22.84
N MET A 140 2.64 -4.50 21.68
CA MET A 140 2.30 -3.09 21.40
C MET A 140 1.25 -2.54 22.37
N LYS A 141 0.24 -3.30 22.76
CA LYS A 141 -0.78 -2.89 23.75
C LYS A 141 -0.20 -2.59 25.14
N LYS A 142 0.96 -3.14 25.46
CA LYS A 142 1.62 -3.01 26.78
C LYS A 142 2.75 -1.96 26.81
N ALA A 143 3.07 -1.37 25.67
CA ALA A 143 4.15 -0.42 25.54
C ALA A 143 3.63 0.99 25.20
N SER A 144 4.45 2.02 25.41
CA SER A 144 4.14 3.39 25.03
C SER A 144 4.67 3.78 23.65
N THR A 145 5.72 3.10 23.20
CA THR A 145 6.38 3.37 21.90
C THR A 145 6.85 2.10 21.24
N MET A 146 6.99 2.18 19.93
CA MET A 146 7.66 1.16 19.12
C MET A 146 8.62 1.82 18.13
N LYS A 147 9.58 1.06 17.64
CA LYS A 147 10.57 1.51 16.67
C LYS A 147 10.68 0.52 15.52
N ILE A 148 10.70 1.02 14.29
CA ILE A 148 11.00 0.22 13.12
C ILE A 148 12.31 0.68 12.48
N ASP A 149 13.21 -0.25 12.24
CA ASP A 149 14.48 -0.05 11.57
C ASP A 149 14.43 -0.72 10.20
N GLY A 150 14.90 -0.02 9.17
CA GLY A 150 14.95 -0.54 7.80
C GLY A 150 16.11 0.05 7.01
N LYS A 151 16.37 -0.55 5.83
CA LYS A 151 17.44 -0.08 4.93
C LYS A 151 16.89 -0.03 3.50
N SER A 152 16.94 1.14 2.88
CA SER A 152 16.49 1.31 1.49
C SER A 152 17.38 0.57 0.50
N ALA A 153 16.88 0.33 -0.73
CA ALA A 153 17.65 -0.24 -1.84
C ALA A 153 18.94 0.56 -2.14
N ARG A 154 18.95 1.86 -1.83
CA ARG A 154 20.13 2.73 -1.95
C ARG A 154 21.12 2.63 -0.78
N GLY A 155 20.85 1.75 0.19
CA GLY A 155 21.72 1.52 1.33
C GLY A 155 21.49 2.48 2.51
N THR A 156 20.53 3.40 2.46
CA THR A 156 20.25 4.32 3.55
C THR A 156 19.51 3.61 4.67
N ALA A 157 20.11 3.55 5.85
CA ALA A 157 19.44 3.06 7.06
C ALA A 157 18.48 4.12 7.62
N THR A 158 17.31 3.66 8.06
CA THR A 158 16.29 4.50 8.70
C THR A 158 15.81 3.89 9.99
N SER A 159 15.38 4.76 10.90
CA SER A 159 14.75 4.38 12.16
C SER A 159 13.56 5.30 12.41
N ASP A 160 12.38 4.73 12.57
CA ASP A 160 11.11 5.42 12.77
C ASP A 160 10.51 5.04 14.11
N VAL A 161 10.23 6.02 14.97
CA VAL A 161 9.63 5.82 16.28
C VAL A 161 8.18 6.27 16.26
N TYR A 162 7.28 5.38 16.67
CA TYR A 162 5.84 5.60 16.76
C TYR A 162 5.40 5.66 18.22
N SER A 163 4.37 6.45 18.50
CA SER A 163 3.63 6.39 19.75
C SER A 163 2.56 5.30 19.67
N LEU A 164 2.38 4.57 20.74
CA LEU A 164 1.31 3.58 20.90
C LEU A 164 0.10 4.13 21.69
N ASP A 165 0.12 5.43 21.99
CA ASP A 165 -0.98 6.13 22.63
C ASP A 165 -2.23 6.10 21.76
N GLY A 166 -3.34 5.53 22.28
CA GLY A 166 -4.60 5.38 21.59
C GLY A 166 -4.72 4.08 20.78
N LEU A 167 -3.68 3.24 20.72
CA LEU A 167 -3.72 1.98 19.97
C LEU A 167 -4.84 1.05 20.44
N SER A 168 -4.98 0.82 21.75
CA SER A 168 -5.97 -0.13 22.29
C SER A 168 -7.40 0.30 21.92
N ASP A 169 -7.71 1.59 22.00
CA ASP A 169 -9.01 2.13 21.62
C ASP A 169 -9.24 2.01 20.10
N ALA A 170 -8.20 2.28 19.30
CA ALA A 170 -8.26 2.11 17.85
C ALA A 170 -8.53 0.66 17.45
N LEU A 171 -7.87 -0.31 18.08
CA LEU A 171 -8.10 -1.73 17.84
C LEU A 171 -9.51 -2.17 18.24
N ALA A 172 -10.02 -1.70 19.39
CA ALA A 172 -11.39 -1.96 19.81
C ALA A 172 -12.41 -1.38 18.79
N ARG A 173 -12.13 -0.19 18.22
CA ARG A 173 -12.97 0.43 17.21
C ARG A 173 -12.97 -0.34 15.88
N ILE A 174 -11.81 -0.84 15.45
CA ILE A 174 -11.70 -1.71 14.26
C ILE A 174 -12.51 -2.98 14.47
N ALA A 175 -12.30 -3.66 15.61
CA ALA A 175 -12.99 -4.91 15.92
C ALA A 175 -14.52 -4.73 15.92
N LYS A 176 -15.02 -3.61 16.46
CA LYS A 176 -16.45 -3.28 16.45
C LYS A 176 -16.99 -3.03 15.04
N GLU A 177 -16.23 -2.34 14.18
CA GLU A 177 -16.66 -1.98 12.81
C GLU A 177 -16.62 -3.16 11.85
N CYS A 178 -15.60 -4.00 11.99
CA CYS A 178 -15.33 -5.15 11.14
C CYS A 178 -15.46 -6.48 11.93
N SER A 179 -16.38 -6.54 12.89
CA SER A 179 -16.82 -7.82 13.42
C SER A 179 -17.53 -8.60 12.32
N SER A 180 -17.09 -9.81 12.10
CA SER A 180 -17.70 -10.78 11.17
C SER A 180 -19.14 -11.10 11.56
#